data_b5aad6a52cc10c20561d497322c7f31e
#
_entry.id   b5aad6a52cc10c20561d497322c7f31e
#
_cell.length_a   1.000
_cell.length_b   1.000
_cell.length_c   1.000
_cell.angle_alpha   90.00
_cell.angle_beta   90.00
_cell.angle_gamma   90.00
#
_symmetry.space_group_name_H-M   'P 1'
#
loop_
_entity.id
_entity.type
_entity.pdbx_description
1 polymer ?
#
loop_
_entity_poly.entity_id
_entity_poly.type
_entity_poly.pdbx_seq_one_letter_code
_entity_poly.pdbx_strand_id
1 'polypeptide(L)'
;DFGDWPAKGIDIVGTGGDRSGSFNISSASALIVAAAGVPVLKHGNRSITSKSGSADFLAGLGVALEATDAQLLRGLTQANFCYLYAPAFHPAFKAILGVRKKIAESGTKTVFNVLGPLINPAQPAHMVVGVYDERWVEPLAATLGELGVKRGLVTHSRAGGGMDEITTAGEVRVRGCGE
;
A
#
# COMPACT_ATOMS: atom_id res chain seq x y z
N ASP A 1 -9.32 -17.16 -2.37
CA ASP A 1 -8.07 -17.84 -2.05
C ASP A 1 -7.04 -17.56 -3.16
N PHE A 2 -5.82 -17.17 -2.76
CA PHE A 2 -4.73 -16.83 -3.68
C PHE A 2 -3.71 -17.96 -3.86
N GLY A 3 -3.96 -19.15 -3.32
CA GLY A 3 -3.04 -20.29 -3.40
C GLY A 3 -1.62 -19.95 -2.92
N ASP A 4 -0.59 -20.28 -3.73
CA ASP A 4 0.82 -20.04 -3.38
C ASP A 4 1.33 -18.62 -3.72
N TRP A 5 0.51 -17.76 -4.33
CA TRP A 5 0.93 -16.43 -4.74
C TRP A 5 1.44 -15.56 -3.60
N PRO A 6 0.79 -15.55 -2.40
CA PRO A 6 1.25 -14.75 -1.28
C PRO A 6 2.68 -15.07 -0.84
N ALA A 7 3.08 -16.34 -0.88
CA ALA A 7 4.43 -16.76 -0.47
C ALA A 7 5.56 -16.23 -1.36
N LYS A 8 5.23 -15.84 -2.59
CA LYS A 8 6.17 -15.32 -3.62
C LYS A 8 5.95 -13.83 -3.89
N GLY A 9 4.83 -13.30 -3.41
CA GLY A 9 4.35 -11.98 -3.80
C GLY A 9 4.81 -10.85 -2.91
N ILE A 10 4.70 -9.65 -3.46
CA ILE A 10 5.03 -8.40 -2.80
C ILE A 10 3.84 -7.43 -2.83
N ASP A 11 3.67 -6.63 -1.76
CA ASP A 11 2.91 -5.38 -1.80
C ASP A 11 3.85 -4.18 -1.71
N ILE A 12 3.60 -3.17 -2.50
CA ILE A 12 4.31 -1.88 -2.49
C ILE A 12 3.27 -0.80 -2.23
N VAL A 13 3.29 -0.24 -1.02
CA VAL A 13 2.20 0.59 -0.53
C VAL A 13 2.73 1.74 0.34
N GLY A 14 2.03 2.87 0.32
CA GLY A 14 2.25 3.96 1.26
C GLY A 14 1.06 4.16 2.19
N THR A 15 1.29 4.75 3.36
CA THR A 15 0.20 5.16 4.24
C THR A 15 -0.62 6.30 3.66
N GLY A 16 -0.03 7.04 2.72
CA GLY A 16 -0.60 8.29 2.23
C GLY A 16 -0.60 9.39 3.28
N GLY A 17 -1.12 10.56 2.90
CA GLY A 17 -1.32 11.65 3.84
C GLY A 17 -0.06 12.45 4.20
N ASP A 18 1.02 12.28 3.45
CA ASP A 18 2.28 13.03 3.53
C ASP A 18 2.18 14.45 2.94
N ARG A 19 1.16 14.69 2.08
CA ARG A 19 0.94 15.97 1.40
C ARG A 19 2.08 16.40 0.46
N SER A 20 2.93 15.47 0.03
CA SER A 20 4.06 15.74 -0.86
C SER A 20 3.64 16.23 -2.25
N GLY A 21 2.42 15.88 -2.67
CA GLY A 21 1.93 16.17 -4.02
C GLY A 21 2.61 15.32 -5.11
N SER A 22 3.31 14.26 -4.72
CA SER A 22 3.94 13.31 -5.64
C SER A 22 2.89 12.60 -6.51
N PHE A 23 3.32 12.04 -7.63
CA PHE A 23 2.49 11.09 -8.38
C PHE A 23 2.42 9.74 -7.65
N ASN A 24 1.60 8.80 -8.15
CA ASN A 24 1.40 7.49 -7.53
C ASN A 24 2.64 6.57 -7.70
N ILE A 25 3.77 6.92 -7.04
CA ILE A 25 5.08 6.26 -7.16
C ILE A 25 4.97 4.79 -6.82
N SER A 26 4.36 4.43 -5.69
CA SER A 26 4.20 3.04 -5.27
C SER A 26 3.39 2.20 -6.29
N SER A 27 2.39 2.80 -6.95
CA SER A 27 1.59 2.11 -7.97
C SER A 27 2.36 1.92 -9.28
N ALA A 28 3.11 2.94 -9.72
CA ALA A 28 3.96 2.84 -10.88
C ALA A 28 5.08 1.81 -10.66
N SER A 29 5.73 1.82 -9.50
CA SER A 29 6.75 0.85 -9.10
C SER A 29 6.20 -0.58 -9.08
N ALA A 30 4.97 -0.76 -8.58
CA ALA A 30 4.30 -2.06 -8.56
C ALA A 30 4.12 -2.65 -9.97
N LEU A 31 3.76 -1.83 -10.96
CA LEU A 31 3.64 -2.27 -12.35
C LEU A 31 5.00 -2.66 -12.95
N ILE A 32 6.06 -1.89 -12.64
CA ILE A 32 7.43 -2.19 -13.09
C ILE A 32 7.92 -3.50 -12.48
N VAL A 33 7.68 -3.72 -11.19
CA VAL A 33 8.06 -4.95 -10.48
C VAL A 33 7.31 -6.16 -11.05
N ALA A 34 6.03 -6.03 -11.34
CA ALA A 34 5.24 -7.07 -12.01
C ALA A 34 5.78 -7.38 -13.41
N ALA A 35 6.12 -6.37 -14.20
CA ALA A 35 6.73 -6.53 -15.52
C ALA A 35 8.11 -7.20 -15.45
N ALA A 36 8.84 -7.05 -14.34
CA ALA A 36 10.10 -7.75 -14.07
C ALA A 36 9.90 -9.21 -13.62
N GLY A 37 8.66 -9.72 -13.57
CA GLY A 37 8.34 -11.11 -13.26
C GLY A 37 8.10 -11.43 -11.78
N VAL A 38 8.03 -10.41 -10.92
CA VAL A 38 7.72 -10.59 -9.50
C VAL A 38 6.21 -10.44 -9.27
N PRO A 39 5.54 -11.41 -8.64
CA PRO A 39 4.11 -11.29 -8.36
C PRO A 39 3.80 -10.13 -7.41
N VAL A 40 2.89 -9.26 -7.83
CA VAL A 40 2.44 -8.11 -7.02
C VAL A 40 0.97 -8.30 -6.60
N LEU A 41 0.74 -8.35 -5.30
CA LEU A 41 -0.59 -8.37 -4.69
C LEU A 41 -0.85 -7.01 -4.04
N LYS A 42 -1.14 -6.02 -4.88
CA LYS A 42 -1.23 -4.64 -4.42
C LYS A 42 -2.56 -4.36 -3.74
N HIS A 43 -2.51 -4.00 -2.46
CA HIS A 43 -3.66 -3.51 -1.72
C HIS A 43 -3.72 -1.99 -1.75
N GLY A 44 -4.93 -1.45 -1.92
CA GLY A 44 -5.07 0.01 -1.95
C GLY A 44 -6.50 0.51 -2.04
N ASN A 45 -6.62 1.84 -2.01
CA ASN A 45 -7.91 2.52 -1.98
C ASN A 45 -7.86 3.80 -2.83
N ARG A 46 -9.02 4.44 -2.98
CA ARG A 46 -9.09 5.85 -3.41
C ARG A 46 -8.52 6.75 -2.34
N SER A 47 -7.97 7.89 -2.75
CA SER A 47 -7.48 8.88 -1.79
C SER A 47 -8.62 9.52 -1.01
N ILE A 48 -8.36 9.82 0.28
CA ILE A 48 -9.21 10.67 1.11
C ILE A 48 -8.65 12.10 1.16
N THR A 49 -7.33 12.25 1.06
CA THR A 49 -6.62 13.51 1.33
C THR A 49 -5.82 14.05 0.14
N SER A 50 -5.47 13.22 -0.82
CA SER A 50 -4.73 13.62 -2.03
C SER A 50 -5.61 13.64 -3.28
N LYS A 51 -5.12 14.22 -4.37
CA LYS A 51 -5.86 14.34 -5.64
C LYS A 51 -6.13 12.99 -6.31
N SER A 52 -5.27 11.98 -6.07
CA SER A 52 -5.36 10.67 -6.70
C SER A 52 -4.79 9.61 -5.77
N GLY A 53 -5.56 8.57 -5.47
CA GLY A 53 -5.08 7.36 -4.78
C GLY A 53 -4.66 6.27 -5.78
N SER A 54 -4.16 5.16 -5.27
CA SER A 54 -3.76 4.01 -6.12
C SER A 54 -4.91 3.48 -6.96
N ALA A 55 -6.13 3.44 -6.41
CA ALA A 55 -7.32 3.03 -7.15
C ALA A 55 -7.64 3.97 -8.31
N ASP A 56 -7.53 5.29 -8.10
CA ASP A 56 -7.82 6.27 -9.14
C ASP A 56 -6.81 6.18 -10.29
N PHE A 57 -5.52 6.02 -9.95
CA PHE A 57 -4.45 5.83 -10.92
C PHE A 57 -4.65 4.55 -11.76
N LEU A 58 -4.90 3.41 -11.11
CA LEU A 58 -5.05 2.13 -11.78
C LEU A 58 -6.34 2.07 -12.61
N ALA A 59 -7.45 2.65 -12.12
CA ALA A 59 -8.68 2.79 -12.90
C ALA A 59 -8.47 3.65 -14.16
N GLY A 60 -7.68 4.72 -14.07
CA GLY A 60 -7.28 5.54 -15.21
C GLY A 60 -6.48 4.76 -16.27
N LEU A 61 -5.78 3.70 -15.87
CA LEU A 61 -5.09 2.76 -16.77
C LEU A 61 -5.98 1.60 -17.25
N GLY A 62 -7.26 1.57 -16.88
CA GLY A 62 -8.21 0.54 -17.28
C GLY A 62 -8.23 -0.71 -16.39
N VAL A 63 -7.59 -0.68 -15.22
CA VAL A 63 -7.64 -1.79 -14.25
C VAL A 63 -9.02 -1.80 -13.59
N ALA A 64 -9.71 -2.94 -13.62
CA ALA A 64 -10.98 -3.13 -12.93
C ALA A 64 -10.77 -3.13 -11.40
N LEU A 65 -11.44 -2.22 -10.69
CA LEU A 65 -11.32 -2.14 -9.23
C LEU A 65 -12.13 -3.24 -8.53
N GLU A 66 -13.33 -3.51 -9.03
CA GLU A 66 -14.22 -4.55 -8.49
C GLU A 66 -14.08 -5.82 -9.33
N ALA A 67 -12.94 -6.49 -9.16
CA ALA A 67 -12.62 -7.71 -9.86
C ALA A 67 -13.09 -8.94 -9.07
N THR A 68 -13.56 -9.96 -9.78
CA THR A 68 -13.85 -11.29 -9.20
C THR A 68 -12.55 -12.01 -8.85
N ASP A 69 -12.61 -13.03 -7.98
CA ASP A 69 -11.46 -13.87 -7.64
C ASP A 69 -10.80 -14.45 -8.89
N ALA A 70 -11.59 -14.91 -9.86
CA ALA A 70 -11.08 -15.44 -11.12
C ALA A 70 -10.32 -14.39 -11.95
N GLN A 71 -10.77 -13.13 -11.93
CA GLN A 71 -10.07 -12.03 -12.61
C GLN A 71 -8.77 -11.65 -11.90
N LEU A 72 -8.76 -11.62 -10.56
CA LEU A 72 -7.55 -11.38 -9.77
C LEU A 72 -6.49 -12.45 -10.02
N LEU A 73 -6.88 -13.74 -9.99
CA LEU A 73 -5.97 -14.86 -10.28
C LEU A 73 -5.47 -14.83 -11.73
N ARG A 74 -6.32 -14.45 -12.68
CA ARG A 74 -5.89 -14.26 -14.07
C ARG A 74 -4.86 -13.14 -14.20
N GLY A 75 -5.04 -12.02 -13.50
CA GLY A 75 -4.07 -10.93 -13.46
C GLY A 75 -2.71 -11.38 -12.94
N LEU A 76 -2.69 -12.15 -11.84
CA LEU A 76 -1.46 -12.75 -11.32
C LEU A 76 -0.80 -13.70 -12.31
N THR A 77 -1.58 -14.58 -12.95
CA THR A 77 -1.06 -15.59 -13.88
C THR A 77 -0.52 -14.98 -15.19
N GLN A 78 -1.18 -13.95 -15.71
CA GLN A 78 -0.86 -13.38 -17.03
C GLN A 78 0.06 -12.16 -16.97
N ALA A 79 -0.01 -11.39 -15.86
CA ALA A 79 0.69 -10.11 -15.72
C ALA A 79 1.49 -9.98 -14.42
N ASN A 80 1.57 -11.02 -13.61
CA ASN A 80 2.16 -10.98 -12.25
C ASN A 80 1.57 -9.86 -11.37
N PHE A 81 0.34 -9.44 -11.62
CA PHE A 81 -0.26 -8.29 -10.92
C PHE A 81 -1.73 -8.55 -10.60
N CYS A 82 -2.12 -8.26 -9.37
CA CYS A 82 -3.52 -8.05 -9.02
C CYS A 82 -3.70 -6.83 -8.13
N TYR A 83 -4.87 -6.20 -8.23
CA TYR A 83 -5.24 -5.07 -7.39
C TYR A 83 -6.37 -5.45 -6.43
N LEU A 84 -6.07 -5.38 -5.16
CA LEU A 84 -6.99 -5.71 -4.06
C LEU A 84 -7.62 -4.40 -3.56
N TYR A 85 -8.80 -4.08 -4.09
CA TYR A 85 -9.50 -2.85 -3.76
C TYR A 85 -10.07 -2.92 -2.34
N ALA A 86 -9.54 -2.13 -1.42
CA ALA A 86 -9.85 -2.19 0.01
C ALA A 86 -11.35 -2.21 0.36
N PRO A 87 -12.24 -1.42 -0.26
CA PRO A 87 -13.68 -1.49 0.02
C PRO A 87 -14.34 -2.83 -0.31
N ALA A 88 -13.81 -3.60 -1.26
CA ALA A 88 -14.34 -4.92 -1.60
C ALA A 88 -13.96 -5.99 -0.56
N PHE A 89 -12.78 -5.85 0.06
CA PHE A 89 -12.26 -6.82 1.03
C PHE A 89 -12.55 -6.46 2.49
N HIS A 90 -12.81 -5.19 2.78
CA HIS A 90 -12.98 -4.69 4.14
C HIS A 90 -14.32 -3.94 4.31
N PRO A 91 -15.47 -4.61 4.24
CA PRO A 91 -16.78 -3.95 4.30
C PRO A 91 -17.00 -3.18 5.61
N ALA A 92 -16.38 -3.59 6.72
CA ALA A 92 -16.46 -2.89 8.00
C ALA A 92 -15.93 -1.44 7.92
N PHE A 93 -14.92 -1.17 7.07
CA PHE A 93 -14.41 0.18 6.87
C PHE A 93 -15.42 1.11 6.18
N LYS A 94 -16.36 0.56 5.43
CA LYS A 94 -17.45 1.32 4.81
C LYS A 94 -18.36 1.94 5.87
N ALA A 95 -18.63 1.20 6.95
CA ALA A 95 -19.49 1.67 8.04
C ALA A 95 -18.91 2.89 8.79
N ILE A 96 -17.59 3.00 8.88
CA ILE A 96 -16.91 4.10 9.59
C ILE A 96 -16.40 5.21 8.66
N LEU A 97 -16.66 5.12 7.36
CA LEU A 97 -16.13 6.06 6.36
C LEU A 97 -16.54 7.52 6.67
N GLY A 98 -17.78 7.75 7.07
CA GLY A 98 -18.28 9.08 7.42
C GLY A 98 -17.54 9.69 8.61
N VAL A 99 -17.28 8.89 9.65
CA VAL A 99 -16.52 9.32 10.83
C VAL A 99 -15.08 9.62 10.46
N ARG A 100 -14.43 8.75 9.71
CA ARG A 100 -13.05 8.95 9.22
C ARG A 100 -12.91 10.23 8.40
N LYS A 101 -13.88 10.52 7.54
CA LYS A 101 -13.88 11.75 6.72
C LYS A 101 -13.96 13.00 7.60
N LYS A 102 -14.87 13.05 8.59
CA LYS A 102 -14.97 14.15 9.55
C LYS A 102 -13.67 14.36 10.34
N ILE A 103 -13.04 13.26 10.80
CA ILE A 103 -11.77 13.38 11.52
C ILE A 103 -10.65 13.89 10.59
N ALA A 104 -10.61 13.43 9.34
CA ALA A 104 -9.64 13.91 8.36
C ALA A 104 -9.80 15.41 8.05
N GLU A 105 -11.03 15.93 8.03
CA GLU A 105 -11.34 17.36 7.86
C GLU A 105 -10.76 18.22 9.00
N SER A 106 -10.69 17.69 10.23
CA SER A 106 -10.01 18.36 11.36
C SER A 106 -8.49 18.30 11.31
N GLY A 107 -7.91 17.62 10.31
CA GLY A 107 -6.46 17.42 10.19
C GLY A 107 -5.90 16.38 11.17
N THR A 108 -6.74 15.73 11.98
CA THR A 108 -6.32 14.76 12.99
C THR A 108 -5.97 13.42 12.33
N LYS A 109 -4.77 12.92 12.61
CA LYS A 109 -4.33 11.59 12.22
C LYS A 109 -4.74 10.55 13.27
N THR A 110 -5.16 9.37 12.83
CA THR A 110 -5.58 8.26 13.69
C THR A 110 -4.86 6.98 13.29
N VAL A 111 -5.03 5.92 14.06
CA VAL A 111 -4.52 4.58 13.71
C VAL A 111 -4.94 4.13 12.30
N PHE A 112 -6.11 4.56 11.82
CA PHE A 112 -6.57 4.24 10.46
C PHE A 112 -5.69 4.80 9.34
N ASN A 113 -4.80 5.76 9.64
CA ASN A 113 -3.85 6.29 8.68
C ASN A 113 -2.66 5.35 8.45
N VAL A 114 -2.39 4.41 9.36
CA VAL A 114 -1.30 3.44 9.28
C VAL A 114 -1.75 2.00 9.12
N LEU A 115 -3.04 1.71 9.33
CA LEU A 115 -3.59 0.35 9.22
C LEU A 115 -3.63 -0.18 7.78
N GLY A 116 -3.79 0.70 6.78
CA GLY A 116 -3.96 0.29 5.38
C GLY A 116 -2.92 -0.73 4.90
N PRO A 117 -1.63 -0.47 5.07
CA PRO A 117 -0.57 -1.42 4.69
C PRO A 117 -0.62 -2.75 5.46
N LEU A 118 -1.14 -2.77 6.69
CA LEU A 118 -1.11 -3.94 7.58
C LEU A 118 -2.24 -4.94 7.34
N ILE A 119 -3.23 -4.58 6.53
CA ILE A 119 -4.46 -5.36 6.36
C ILE A 119 -4.65 -5.87 4.92
N ASN A 120 -3.57 -6.06 4.19
CA ASN A 120 -3.64 -6.67 2.86
C ASN A 120 -4.28 -8.07 2.97
N PRO A 121 -5.43 -8.32 2.31
CA PRO A 121 -6.17 -9.58 2.47
C PRO A 121 -5.42 -10.79 1.89
N ALA A 122 -4.44 -10.57 1.01
CA ALA A 122 -3.61 -11.65 0.49
C ALA A 122 -2.43 -12.00 1.40
N GLN A 123 -2.07 -11.17 2.37
CA GLN A 123 -0.94 -11.39 3.29
C GLN A 123 0.37 -11.73 2.55
N PRO A 124 0.87 -10.86 1.65
CA PRO A 124 2.07 -11.16 0.89
C PRO A 124 3.29 -11.33 1.79
N ALA A 125 4.18 -12.27 1.42
CA ALA A 125 5.39 -12.54 2.18
C ALA A 125 6.41 -11.38 2.14
N HIS A 126 6.30 -10.49 1.16
CA HIS A 126 7.21 -9.37 1.00
C HIS A 126 6.44 -8.05 0.95
N MET A 127 7.01 -7.00 1.57
CA MET A 127 6.37 -5.69 1.60
C MET A 127 7.37 -4.55 1.53
N VAL A 128 7.01 -3.49 0.79
CA VAL A 128 7.65 -2.17 0.91
C VAL A 128 6.57 -1.18 1.33
N VAL A 129 6.76 -0.57 2.49
CA VAL A 129 5.78 0.32 3.10
C VAL A 129 6.37 1.70 3.33
N GLY A 130 5.85 2.71 2.64
CA GLY A 130 6.13 4.09 2.94
C GLY A 130 5.27 4.64 4.07
N VAL A 131 5.84 5.45 4.95
CA VAL A 131 5.10 6.09 6.05
C VAL A 131 5.23 7.61 6.01
N TYR A 132 4.09 8.29 6.26
CA TYR A 132 4.02 9.75 6.22
C TYR A 132 4.82 10.47 7.32
N ASP A 133 5.29 9.75 8.33
CA ASP A 133 5.99 10.31 9.50
C ASP A 133 7.03 9.29 9.98
N GLU A 134 8.25 9.75 10.21
CA GLU A 134 9.40 8.93 10.55
C GLU A 134 9.19 8.10 11.82
N ARG A 135 8.41 8.58 12.79
CA ARG A 135 8.09 7.86 14.03
C ARG A 135 7.42 6.51 13.81
N TRP A 136 6.83 6.28 12.63
CA TRP A 136 6.16 5.02 12.28
C TRP A 136 7.10 3.99 11.67
N VAL A 137 8.33 4.35 11.32
CA VAL A 137 9.27 3.43 10.65
C VAL A 137 9.56 2.21 11.53
N GLU A 138 9.99 2.42 12.76
CA GLU A 138 10.32 1.32 13.68
C GLU A 138 9.07 0.51 14.12
N PRO A 139 7.96 1.14 14.59
CA PRO A 139 6.78 0.40 15.02
C PRO A 139 6.15 -0.44 13.90
N LEU A 140 6.06 0.10 12.68
CA LEU A 140 5.49 -0.67 11.58
C LEU A 140 6.39 -1.81 11.12
N ALA A 141 7.71 -1.62 11.10
CA ALA A 141 8.63 -2.71 10.79
C ALA A 141 8.50 -3.86 11.79
N ALA A 142 8.43 -3.56 13.08
CA ALA A 142 8.18 -4.58 14.10
C ALA A 142 6.84 -5.28 13.90
N THR A 143 5.77 -4.52 13.66
CA THR A 143 4.43 -5.07 13.42
C THR A 143 4.37 -5.97 12.18
N LEU A 144 5.04 -5.59 11.08
CA LEU A 144 5.11 -6.44 9.88
C LEU A 144 5.79 -7.78 10.18
N GLY A 145 6.85 -7.78 10.98
CA GLY A 145 7.51 -9.01 11.43
C GLY A 145 6.59 -9.90 12.25
N GLU A 146 5.83 -9.33 13.21
CA GLU A 146 4.84 -10.06 14.02
C GLU A 146 3.67 -10.61 13.17
N LEU A 147 3.30 -9.92 12.08
CA LEU A 147 2.29 -10.36 11.12
C LEU A 147 2.81 -11.45 10.16
N GLY A 148 4.08 -11.86 10.28
CA GLY A 148 4.65 -12.94 9.48
C GLY A 148 5.19 -12.52 8.11
N VAL A 149 5.40 -11.23 7.87
CA VAL A 149 6.09 -10.75 6.67
C VAL A 149 7.54 -11.24 6.70
N LYS A 150 7.93 -12.03 5.70
CA LYS A 150 9.27 -12.64 5.65
C LYS A 150 10.37 -11.63 5.36
N ARG A 151 10.10 -10.68 4.46
CA ARG A 151 11.02 -9.57 4.16
C ARG A 151 10.20 -8.31 3.93
N GLY A 152 10.39 -7.31 4.75
CA GLY A 152 9.74 -6.03 4.65
C GLY A 152 10.70 -4.87 4.80
N LEU A 153 10.41 -3.76 4.12
CA LEU A 153 11.08 -2.47 4.31
C LEU A 153 10.01 -1.45 4.67
N VAL A 154 10.20 -0.75 5.78
CA VAL A 154 9.42 0.45 6.11
C VAL A 154 10.29 1.67 5.92
N THR A 155 9.80 2.65 5.19
CA THR A 155 10.59 3.79 4.74
C THR A 155 9.89 5.12 4.99
N HIS A 156 10.69 6.16 5.25
CA HIS A 156 10.27 7.55 5.26
C HIS A 156 11.38 8.42 4.69
N SER A 157 11.05 9.31 3.77
CA SER A 157 12.00 10.31 3.27
C SER A 157 11.79 11.65 3.95
N ARG A 158 12.88 12.33 4.30
CA ARG A 158 12.88 13.69 4.86
C ARG A 158 12.79 14.78 3.79
N ALA A 159 12.80 14.43 2.51
CA ALA A 159 12.64 15.37 1.42
C ALA A 159 11.29 16.09 1.48
N GLY A 160 11.25 17.38 1.09
CA GLY A 160 10.02 18.15 0.95
C GLY A 160 9.16 18.29 2.20
N GLY A 161 9.73 18.06 3.40
CA GLY A 161 8.97 18.10 4.66
C GLY A 161 8.42 16.74 5.10
N GLY A 162 8.80 15.67 4.42
CA GLY A 162 8.43 14.27 4.72
C GLY A 162 7.58 13.64 3.63
N MET A 163 8.01 12.46 3.17
CA MET A 163 7.30 11.69 2.14
C MET A 163 7.22 10.21 2.55
N ASP A 164 6.11 9.57 2.22
CA ASP A 164 5.94 8.12 2.35
C ASP A 164 6.47 7.34 1.13
N GLU A 165 7.56 7.85 0.54
CA GLU A 165 8.21 7.29 -0.64
C GLU A 165 9.73 7.24 -0.47
N ILE A 166 10.38 6.35 -1.22
CA ILE A 166 11.84 6.37 -1.37
C ILE A 166 12.21 7.39 -2.46
N THR A 167 13.10 8.31 -2.15
CA THR A 167 13.54 9.35 -3.10
C THR A 167 15.04 9.59 -3.00
N THR A 168 15.62 10.09 -4.09
CA THR A 168 17.01 10.57 -4.14
C THR A 168 17.14 12.05 -3.78
N ALA A 169 16.01 12.74 -3.50
CA ALA A 169 15.99 14.17 -3.19
C ALA A 169 16.34 14.52 -1.74
N GLY A 170 16.54 13.52 -0.88
CA GLY A 170 16.87 13.72 0.53
C GLY A 170 17.18 12.42 1.24
N GLU A 171 17.46 12.52 2.55
CA GLU A 171 17.74 11.38 3.40
C GLU A 171 16.50 10.48 3.53
N VAL A 172 16.70 9.19 3.42
CA VAL A 172 15.64 8.17 3.59
C VAL A 172 15.95 7.34 4.82
N ARG A 173 15.04 7.37 5.79
CA ARG A 173 15.03 6.46 6.92
C ARG A 173 14.43 5.13 6.48
N VAL A 174 15.12 4.03 6.78
CA VAL A 174 14.68 2.69 6.40
C VAL A 174 14.83 1.75 7.58
N ARG A 175 13.84 0.89 7.79
CA ARG A 175 13.92 -0.25 8.72
C ARG A 175 13.42 -1.51 8.03
N GLY A 176 14.23 -2.56 8.09
CA GLY A 176 13.84 -3.90 7.63
C GLY A 176 13.13 -4.69 8.73
N CYS A 177 12.28 -5.64 8.32
CA CYS A 177 11.76 -6.72 9.16
C CYS A 177 11.91 -8.05 8.44
N GLY A 178 11.91 -9.13 9.22
CA GLY A 178 12.08 -10.50 8.72
C GLY A 178 13.54 -10.95 8.64
N GLU A 179 13.75 -12.11 8.00
CA GLU A 179 15.07 -12.76 7.85
C GLU A 179 15.93 -12.10 6.76
#